data_b3a98b71f7adcbbe5ce4f6798515beed
#
_entry.id   b3a98b71f7adcbbe5ce4f6798515beed
#
_cell.length_a   1.000
_cell.length_b   1.000
_cell.length_c   1.000
_cell.angle_alpha   90.00
_cell.angle_beta   90.00
_cell.angle_gamma   90.00
#
_symmetry.space_group_name_H-M   'P 1'
#
loop_
_entity.id
_entity.type
_entity.pdbx_description
1 polymer ?
#
loop_
_entity_poly.entity_id
_entity_poly.type
_entity_poly.pdbx_seq_one_letter_code
_entity_poly.pdbx_strand_id
1 'polypeptide(L)'
;MSTSYFVAADWLIEHGDDPEVQIIDARMAPPGQEHRDVPGEYRAGHLPGAVFFDIEALSDHTSPLPHMLPRPEAFSVAMRELGVNKDKHLVVYDEGNLFSAPRAWWMLKNFGVEKVSILAGGLAGWKRDELPLQQGDVTLPEGEFDATFDAHVVKRLTDVLVVSHEKTAQIVDARPALRFNAEADEPRPGLRRGHIPGALNVPWGDLVFEGELKTTDELRAIFSRQGVDLHRPIIASCGSGVTACVVILALATLGVNDVTLYDGAWSEWGARDDLPVEPAK
;
A
#
# COMPACT_ATOMS: atom_id res chain seq x y z
N MET A 1 -15.10 -16.15 -6.63
CA MET A 1 -14.42 -15.67 -7.84
C MET A 1 -13.29 -14.75 -7.47
N SER A 2 -12.16 -14.88 -8.14
CA SER A 2 -11.08 -13.90 -8.02
C SER A 2 -11.43 -12.64 -8.82
N THR A 3 -11.04 -11.47 -8.30
CA THR A 3 -11.25 -10.17 -8.95
C THR A 3 -9.90 -9.59 -9.33
N SER A 4 -9.75 -9.13 -10.58
CA SER A 4 -8.54 -8.42 -10.98
C SER A 4 -8.68 -6.93 -10.68
N TYR A 5 -7.67 -6.38 -10.01
CA TYR A 5 -7.54 -4.95 -9.73
C TYR A 5 -6.55 -4.27 -10.68
N PHE A 6 -6.09 -4.97 -11.70
CA PHE A 6 -5.07 -4.48 -12.64
C PHE A 6 -5.66 -4.13 -13.99
N VAL A 7 -5.06 -3.12 -14.62
CA VAL A 7 -5.24 -2.84 -16.04
C VAL A 7 -3.88 -2.97 -16.74
N ALA A 8 -3.91 -3.45 -17.98
CA ALA A 8 -2.71 -3.56 -18.81
C ALA A 8 -2.33 -2.19 -19.41
N ALA A 9 -1.09 -2.04 -19.84
CA ALA A 9 -0.62 -0.85 -20.54
C ALA A 9 -1.45 -0.58 -21.81
N ASP A 10 -1.80 -1.62 -22.57
CA ASP A 10 -2.63 -1.49 -23.77
C ASP A 10 -3.99 -0.87 -23.45
N TRP A 11 -4.62 -1.29 -22.35
CA TRP A 11 -5.88 -0.70 -21.91
C TRP A 11 -5.72 0.79 -21.63
N LEU A 12 -4.64 1.17 -20.95
CA LEU A 12 -4.39 2.56 -20.58
C LEU A 12 -4.08 3.44 -21.80
N ILE A 13 -3.37 2.90 -22.79
CA ILE A 13 -3.12 3.59 -24.07
C ILE A 13 -4.46 3.89 -24.75
N GLU A 14 -5.37 2.92 -24.79
CA GLU A 14 -6.68 3.06 -25.43
C GLU A 14 -7.59 4.03 -24.69
N HIS A 15 -7.54 4.06 -23.34
CA HIS A 15 -8.48 4.80 -22.49
C HIS A 15 -7.86 6.03 -21.81
N GLY A 16 -6.57 6.26 -21.96
CA GLY A 16 -5.86 7.34 -21.25
C GLY A 16 -6.33 8.75 -21.57
N ASP A 17 -6.92 8.95 -22.73
CA ASP A 17 -7.50 10.24 -23.17
C ASP A 17 -8.98 10.40 -22.79
N ASP A 18 -9.59 9.37 -22.21
CA ASP A 18 -10.97 9.45 -21.72
C ASP A 18 -11.02 10.38 -20.51
N PRO A 19 -11.88 11.44 -20.54
CA PRO A 19 -12.00 12.35 -19.40
C PRO A 19 -12.47 11.66 -18.11
N GLU A 20 -13.05 10.46 -18.18
CA GLU A 20 -13.47 9.68 -17.02
C GLU A 20 -12.33 8.86 -16.40
N VAL A 21 -11.14 8.87 -16.98
CA VAL A 21 -9.95 8.17 -16.47
C VAL A 21 -8.91 9.19 -16.01
N GLN A 22 -8.39 9.00 -14.80
CA GLN A 22 -7.27 9.78 -14.28
C GLN A 22 -6.12 8.85 -13.88
N ILE A 23 -4.90 9.26 -14.19
CA ILE A 23 -3.69 8.51 -13.94
C ILE A 23 -2.96 9.11 -12.75
N ILE A 24 -2.55 8.25 -11.82
CA ILE A 24 -1.97 8.65 -10.54
C ILE A 24 -0.64 7.94 -10.34
N ASP A 25 0.44 8.74 -10.24
CA ASP A 25 1.77 8.26 -9.91
C ASP A 25 1.92 8.19 -8.40
N ALA A 26 2.08 7.00 -7.86
CA ALA A 26 2.23 6.76 -6.43
C ALA A 26 3.62 6.20 -6.08
N ARG A 27 4.65 6.57 -6.84
CA ARG A 27 6.03 6.18 -6.53
C ARG A 27 6.43 6.67 -5.14
N MET A 28 7.20 5.86 -4.46
CA MET A 28 7.70 6.16 -3.12
C MET A 28 9.05 5.49 -2.93
N ALA A 29 9.97 6.17 -2.24
CA ALA A 29 11.23 5.58 -1.87
C ALA A 29 11.02 4.50 -0.80
N PRO A 30 11.60 3.30 -0.98
CA PRO A 30 11.53 2.27 0.06
C PRO A 30 12.41 2.66 1.27
N PRO A 31 12.19 2.02 2.43
CA PRO A 31 13.03 2.24 3.61
C PRO A 31 14.51 2.05 3.29
N GLY A 32 15.36 2.94 3.79
CA GLY A 32 16.79 2.97 3.51
C GLY A 32 17.18 3.81 2.29
N GLN A 33 16.21 4.30 1.52
CA GLN A 33 16.43 5.13 0.34
C GLN A 33 15.78 6.53 0.47
N GLU A 34 15.65 7.02 1.68
CA GLU A 34 15.00 8.30 1.98
C GLU A 34 15.72 9.51 1.36
N HIS A 35 16.98 9.33 0.95
CA HIS A 35 17.77 10.35 0.25
C HIS A 35 17.31 10.61 -1.19
N ARG A 36 16.48 9.74 -1.77
CA ARG A 36 15.96 9.91 -3.12
C ARG A 36 14.98 11.07 -3.18
N ASP A 37 15.13 11.89 -4.24
CA ASP A 37 14.19 12.96 -4.56
C ASP A 37 13.07 12.40 -5.47
N VAL A 38 12.12 11.70 -4.89
CA VAL A 38 11.02 11.07 -5.65
C VAL A 38 10.16 12.10 -6.38
N PRO A 39 9.80 13.26 -5.77
CA PRO A 39 9.12 14.31 -6.54
C PRO A 39 9.90 14.78 -7.77
N GLY A 40 11.23 14.91 -7.66
CA GLY A 40 12.10 15.24 -8.80
C GLY A 40 12.14 14.13 -9.83
N GLU A 41 12.16 12.86 -9.41
CA GLU A 41 12.08 11.71 -10.31
C GLU A 41 10.76 11.70 -11.08
N TYR A 42 9.65 12.03 -10.42
CA TYR A 42 8.35 12.22 -11.08
C TYR A 42 8.44 13.29 -12.17
N ARG A 43 8.98 14.47 -11.86
CA ARG A 43 9.11 15.57 -12.83
C ARG A 43 10.04 15.23 -13.99
N ALA A 44 11.02 14.38 -13.76
CA ALA A 44 11.92 13.91 -14.81
C ALA A 44 11.25 12.97 -15.82
N GLY A 45 10.21 12.27 -15.43
CA GLY A 45 9.47 11.41 -16.34
C GLY A 45 8.36 10.64 -15.63
N HIS A 46 7.14 10.77 -16.17
CA HIS A 46 5.96 10.07 -15.69
C HIS A 46 5.04 9.73 -16.87
N LEU A 47 4.04 8.90 -16.65
CA LEU A 47 3.04 8.64 -17.68
C LEU A 47 2.33 9.94 -18.05
N PRO A 48 1.98 10.12 -19.34
CA PRO A 48 1.31 11.35 -19.78
C PRO A 48 0.02 11.62 -18.99
N GLY A 49 -0.10 12.83 -18.45
CA GLY A 49 -1.26 13.27 -17.67
C GLY A 49 -1.30 12.80 -16.22
N ALA A 50 -0.34 12.02 -15.76
CA ALA A 50 -0.30 11.53 -14.39
C ALA A 50 -0.03 12.67 -13.40
N VAL A 51 -0.83 12.73 -12.32
CA VAL A 51 -0.56 13.58 -11.16
C VAL A 51 0.22 12.79 -10.11
N PHE A 52 0.99 13.49 -9.28
CA PHE A 52 1.83 12.84 -8.28
C PHE A 52 1.11 12.73 -6.94
N PHE A 53 0.82 11.50 -6.55
CA PHE A 53 0.26 11.14 -5.26
C PHE A 53 1.42 10.83 -4.31
N ASP A 54 1.88 11.84 -3.59
CA ASP A 54 3.01 11.73 -2.67
C ASP A 54 2.54 11.15 -1.34
N ILE A 55 2.70 9.84 -1.16
CA ILE A 55 2.27 9.14 0.05
C ILE A 55 2.91 9.76 1.29
N GLU A 56 4.19 10.14 1.20
CA GLU A 56 4.90 10.77 2.32
C GLU A 56 4.25 12.10 2.71
N ALA A 57 4.02 12.98 1.74
CA ALA A 57 3.41 14.29 1.97
C ALA A 57 1.95 14.19 2.43
N LEU A 58 1.22 13.19 1.95
CA LEU A 58 -0.19 12.97 2.27
C LEU A 58 -0.41 12.32 3.65
N SER A 59 0.65 11.83 4.29
CA SER A 59 0.57 11.22 5.61
C SER A 59 0.24 12.25 6.70
N ASP A 60 -0.32 11.78 7.82
CA ASP A 60 -0.62 12.63 8.98
C ASP A 60 0.67 13.01 9.71
N HIS A 61 1.15 14.23 9.49
CA HIS A 61 2.36 14.76 10.12
C HIS A 61 2.17 15.22 11.57
N THR A 62 0.96 15.18 12.10
CA THR A 62 0.73 15.41 13.53
C THR A 62 1.11 14.19 14.37
N SER A 63 1.23 13.03 13.74
CA SER A 63 1.72 11.81 14.36
C SER A 63 3.24 11.70 14.23
N PRO A 64 3.96 11.22 15.29
CA PRO A 64 5.40 10.95 15.19
C PRO A 64 5.69 9.67 14.37
N LEU A 65 4.68 8.88 14.07
CA LEU A 65 4.82 7.64 13.30
C LEU A 65 4.84 7.92 11.79
N PRO A 66 5.62 7.17 11.01
CA PRO A 66 5.64 7.35 9.56
C PRO A 66 4.36 6.84 8.90
N HIS A 67 3.95 7.48 7.83
CA HIS A 67 2.89 7.05 6.91
C HIS A 67 1.51 6.82 7.55
N MET A 68 1.22 7.44 8.67
CA MET A 68 -0.11 7.37 9.27
C MET A 68 -1.15 8.00 8.35
N LEU A 69 -2.35 7.41 8.29
CA LEU A 69 -3.42 7.89 7.44
C LEU A 69 -3.79 9.33 7.78
N PRO A 70 -3.96 10.20 6.76
CA PRO A 70 -4.49 11.54 6.99
C PRO A 70 -5.98 11.47 7.35
N ARG A 71 -6.48 12.56 7.94
CA ARG A 71 -7.92 12.70 8.15
C ARG A 71 -8.65 12.83 6.82
N PRO A 72 -9.92 12.40 6.73
CA PRO A 72 -10.70 12.52 5.49
C PRO A 72 -10.74 13.95 4.94
N GLU A 73 -10.86 14.95 5.79
CA GLU A 73 -10.90 16.36 5.38
C GLU A 73 -9.59 16.80 4.73
N ALA A 74 -8.45 16.44 5.33
CA ALA A 74 -7.13 16.75 4.77
C ALA A 74 -6.90 16.02 3.45
N PHE A 75 -7.32 14.77 3.36
CA PHE A 75 -7.23 13.99 2.13
C PHE A 75 -8.08 14.59 1.01
N SER A 76 -9.29 15.03 1.34
CA SER A 76 -10.19 15.71 0.39
C SER A 76 -9.55 16.96 -0.21
N VAL A 77 -8.98 17.81 0.64
CA VAL A 77 -8.27 19.04 0.20
C VAL A 77 -7.11 18.68 -0.74
N ALA A 78 -6.29 17.71 -0.36
CA ALA A 78 -5.15 17.29 -1.18
C ALA A 78 -5.57 16.76 -2.55
N MET A 79 -6.63 15.95 -2.60
CA MET A 79 -7.13 15.39 -3.86
C MET A 79 -7.74 16.47 -4.75
N ARG A 80 -8.48 17.42 -4.19
CA ARG A 80 -9.01 18.57 -4.94
C ARG A 80 -7.89 19.40 -5.56
N GLU A 81 -6.85 19.68 -4.80
CA GLU A 81 -5.68 20.44 -5.28
C GLU A 81 -4.93 19.72 -6.40
N LEU A 82 -4.86 18.39 -6.38
CA LEU A 82 -4.28 17.59 -7.44
C LEU A 82 -5.17 17.52 -8.70
N GLY A 83 -6.43 17.89 -8.58
CA GLY A 83 -7.40 17.75 -9.66
C GLY A 83 -7.99 16.34 -9.75
N VAL A 84 -7.89 15.55 -8.70
CA VAL A 84 -8.45 14.19 -8.66
C VAL A 84 -9.93 14.24 -8.33
N ASN A 85 -10.74 13.51 -9.10
CA ASN A 85 -12.18 13.42 -8.92
C ASN A 85 -12.58 12.05 -8.40
N LYS A 86 -13.35 12.03 -7.32
CA LYS A 86 -13.78 10.82 -6.65
C LYS A 86 -14.60 9.88 -7.53
N ASP A 87 -15.37 10.43 -8.47
CA ASP A 87 -16.29 9.67 -9.32
C ASP A 87 -15.65 9.05 -10.56
N LYS A 88 -14.37 9.37 -10.81
CA LYS A 88 -13.66 8.85 -11.99
C LYS A 88 -13.01 7.52 -11.73
N HIS A 89 -12.61 6.85 -12.82
CA HIS A 89 -11.78 5.66 -12.76
C HIS A 89 -10.33 6.08 -12.58
N LEU A 90 -9.77 5.78 -11.42
CA LEU A 90 -8.40 6.15 -11.07
C LEU A 90 -7.48 4.97 -11.34
N VAL A 91 -6.44 5.20 -12.13
CA VAL A 91 -5.41 4.19 -12.43
C VAL A 91 -4.11 4.60 -11.74
N VAL A 92 -3.69 3.80 -10.79
CA VAL A 92 -2.51 4.06 -9.95
C VAL A 92 -1.33 3.24 -10.46
N TYR A 93 -0.13 3.81 -10.43
CA TYR A 93 1.08 3.04 -10.71
C TYR A 93 2.22 3.44 -9.76
N ASP A 94 3.20 2.56 -9.65
CA ASP A 94 4.47 2.82 -8.97
C ASP A 94 5.65 2.49 -9.89
N GLU A 95 6.82 2.27 -9.32
CA GLU A 95 8.02 1.96 -10.11
C GLU A 95 7.94 0.65 -10.89
N GLY A 96 7.05 -0.27 -10.48
CA GLY A 96 6.84 -1.54 -11.17
C GLY A 96 7.07 -2.77 -10.33
N ASN A 97 7.26 -2.62 -9.01
CA ASN A 97 7.45 -3.74 -8.08
C ASN A 97 6.30 -3.93 -7.09
N LEU A 98 5.24 -3.14 -7.20
CA LEU A 98 4.09 -3.10 -6.27
C LEU A 98 4.46 -2.69 -4.85
N PHE A 99 5.53 -1.96 -4.66
CA PHE A 99 5.90 -1.49 -3.33
C PHE A 99 4.89 -0.50 -2.75
N SER A 100 4.42 0.47 -3.55
CA SER A 100 3.62 1.59 -3.07
C SER A 100 2.26 1.76 -3.74
N ALA A 101 2.08 1.31 -4.97
CA ALA A 101 0.78 1.44 -5.64
C ALA A 101 -0.37 0.79 -4.85
N PRO A 102 -0.21 -0.37 -4.21
CA PRO A 102 -1.26 -0.94 -3.37
C PRO A 102 -1.65 -0.07 -2.18
N ARG A 103 -0.73 0.70 -1.60
CA ARG A 103 -1.05 1.66 -0.53
C ARG A 103 -1.95 2.77 -1.06
N ALA A 104 -1.64 3.36 -2.20
CA ALA A 104 -2.47 4.38 -2.82
C ALA A 104 -3.85 3.82 -3.22
N TRP A 105 -3.89 2.62 -3.80
CA TRP A 105 -5.12 1.90 -4.11
C TRP A 105 -5.99 1.74 -2.85
N TRP A 106 -5.40 1.27 -1.75
CA TRP A 106 -6.10 1.06 -0.49
C TRP A 106 -6.62 2.38 0.10
N MET A 107 -5.80 3.44 0.08
CA MET A 107 -6.21 4.76 0.56
C MET A 107 -7.39 5.32 -0.25
N LEU A 108 -7.28 5.34 -1.56
CA LEU A 108 -8.32 5.87 -2.45
C LEU A 108 -9.63 5.10 -2.28
N LYS A 109 -9.56 3.77 -2.28
CA LYS A 109 -10.72 2.92 -2.08
C LYS A 109 -11.40 3.19 -0.75
N ASN A 110 -10.64 3.27 0.34
CA ASN A 110 -11.20 3.46 1.69
C ASN A 110 -11.62 4.90 1.97
N PHE A 111 -11.12 5.86 1.19
CA PHE A 111 -11.63 7.24 1.19
C PHE A 111 -12.80 7.46 0.23
N GLY A 112 -13.32 6.40 -0.37
CA GLY A 112 -14.61 6.42 -1.05
C GLY A 112 -14.57 6.35 -2.57
N VAL A 113 -13.42 6.11 -3.20
CA VAL A 113 -13.34 5.94 -4.65
C VAL A 113 -13.79 4.52 -5.03
N GLU A 114 -14.80 4.41 -5.89
CA GLU A 114 -15.35 3.11 -6.28
C GLU A 114 -14.47 2.37 -7.29
N LYS A 115 -13.89 3.11 -8.26
CA LYS A 115 -13.11 2.53 -9.35
C LYS A 115 -11.64 2.92 -9.23
N VAL A 116 -10.85 2.03 -8.64
CA VAL A 116 -9.41 2.18 -8.56
C VAL A 116 -8.76 0.92 -9.14
N SER A 117 -7.90 1.12 -10.12
CA SER A 117 -7.10 0.05 -10.73
C SER A 117 -5.62 0.35 -10.59
N ILE A 118 -4.80 -0.69 -10.70
CA ILE A 118 -3.34 -0.59 -10.68
C ILE A 118 -2.83 -0.96 -12.07
N LEU A 119 -1.89 -0.16 -12.59
CA LEU A 119 -1.24 -0.46 -13.86
C LEU A 119 -0.28 -1.64 -13.70
N ALA A 120 -0.56 -2.73 -14.39
CA ALA A 120 0.30 -3.90 -14.43
C ALA A 120 1.70 -3.52 -14.97
N GLY A 121 2.75 -3.95 -14.28
CA GLY A 121 4.13 -3.64 -14.65
C GLY A 121 4.61 -2.25 -14.25
N GLY A 122 3.73 -1.34 -13.90
CA GLY A 122 4.07 0.01 -13.45
C GLY A 122 4.92 0.81 -14.43
N LEU A 123 5.71 1.74 -13.90
CA LEU A 123 6.60 2.58 -14.72
C LEU A 123 7.67 1.75 -15.44
N ALA A 124 8.24 0.75 -14.79
CA ALA A 124 9.27 -0.10 -15.40
C ALA A 124 8.74 -0.84 -16.63
N GLY A 125 7.54 -1.40 -16.57
CA GLY A 125 6.90 -2.04 -17.71
C GLY A 125 6.60 -1.06 -18.84
N TRP A 126 6.12 0.14 -18.49
CA TRP A 126 5.85 1.21 -19.45
C TRP A 126 7.11 1.63 -20.21
N LYS A 127 8.22 1.80 -19.50
CA LYS A 127 9.53 2.13 -20.11
C LYS A 127 10.08 0.99 -20.97
N ARG A 128 9.94 -0.26 -20.50
CA ARG A 128 10.40 -1.44 -21.25
C ARG A 128 9.69 -1.57 -22.59
N ASP A 129 8.42 -1.20 -22.65
CA ASP A 129 7.62 -1.20 -23.87
C ASP A 129 7.84 0.08 -24.71
N GLU A 130 8.78 0.94 -24.31
CA GLU A 130 9.11 2.19 -25.00
C GLU A 130 7.93 3.11 -25.24
N LEU A 131 6.99 3.14 -24.28
CA LEU A 131 5.81 4.00 -24.33
C LEU A 131 6.14 5.43 -23.92
N PRO A 132 5.37 6.43 -24.40
CA PRO A 132 5.71 7.84 -24.18
C PRO A 132 5.66 8.25 -22.72
N LEU A 133 6.58 9.13 -22.32
CA LEU A 133 6.65 9.77 -21.02
C LEU A 133 6.46 11.28 -21.18
N GLN A 134 5.96 11.91 -20.12
CA GLN A 134 5.85 13.36 -20.00
C GLN A 134 6.80 13.85 -18.91
N GLN A 135 7.37 15.02 -19.10
CA GLN A 135 8.21 15.70 -18.11
C GLN A 135 7.46 16.88 -17.49
N GLY A 136 7.87 17.26 -16.28
CA GLY A 136 7.34 18.40 -15.56
C GLY A 136 6.07 18.07 -14.76
N ASP A 137 5.59 19.08 -14.08
CA ASP A 137 4.36 18.97 -13.30
C ASP A 137 3.13 18.96 -14.20
N VAL A 138 2.11 18.23 -13.77
CA VAL A 138 0.79 18.23 -14.41
C VAL A 138 -0.15 19.09 -13.57
N THR A 139 -0.73 20.11 -14.19
CA THR A 139 -1.71 20.97 -13.55
C THR A 139 -3.08 20.68 -14.13
N LEU A 140 -3.98 20.19 -13.29
CA LEU A 140 -5.38 19.94 -13.63
C LEU A 140 -6.28 20.98 -12.97
N PRO A 141 -7.49 21.21 -13.50
CA PRO A 141 -8.50 21.98 -12.76
C PRO A 141 -8.76 21.36 -11.40
N GLU A 142 -9.20 22.18 -10.44
CA GLU A 142 -9.59 21.72 -9.12
C GLU A 142 -10.57 20.55 -9.23
N GLY A 143 -10.28 19.46 -8.49
CA GLY A 143 -11.10 18.27 -8.50
C GLY A 143 -12.31 18.35 -7.57
N GLU A 144 -13.21 17.40 -7.72
CA GLU A 144 -14.35 17.18 -6.83
C GLU A 144 -14.09 15.92 -6.01
N PHE A 145 -13.86 16.11 -4.72
CA PHE A 145 -13.52 15.01 -3.84
C PHE A 145 -13.98 15.28 -2.41
N ASP A 146 -14.98 14.53 -1.96
CA ASP A 146 -15.43 14.48 -0.58
C ASP A 146 -15.13 13.08 -0.04
N ALA A 147 -14.04 12.96 0.70
CA ALA A 147 -13.63 11.68 1.26
C ALA A 147 -14.62 11.20 2.32
N THR A 148 -14.96 9.92 2.26
CA THR A 148 -15.63 9.18 3.31
C THR A 148 -14.66 8.13 3.85
N PHE A 149 -14.78 7.77 5.13
CA PHE A 149 -13.87 6.80 5.71
C PHE A 149 -14.56 5.98 6.79
N ASP A 150 -14.46 4.65 6.69
CA ASP A 150 -14.91 3.73 7.73
C ASP A 150 -13.72 3.39 8.64
N ALA A 151 -13.75 3.86 9.88
CA ALA A 151 -12.69 3.63 10.85
C ALA A 151 -12.48 2.14 11.19
N HIS A 152 -13.44 1.27 10.88
CA HIS A 152 -13.34 -0.16 11.14
C HIS A 152 -12.30 -0.89 10.27
N VAL A 153 -11.86 -0.28 9.16
CA VAL A 153 -10.82 -0.86 8.31
C VAL A 153 -9.41 -0.71 8.87
N VAL A 154 -9.25 0.12 9.92
CA VAL A 154 -7.97 0.34 10.60
C VAL A 154 -8.05 -0.16 12.03
N LYS A 155 -7.01 -0.89 12.44
CA LYS A 155 -6.81 -1.32 13.82
C LYS A 155 -5.74 -0.45 14.48
N ARG A 156 -5.97 -0.10 15.73
CA ARG A 156 -5.03 0.66 16.56
C ARG A 156 -4.21 -0.28 17.43
N LEU A 157 -3.18 0.25 18.06
CA LEU A 157 -2.31 -0.50 18.96
C LEU A 157 -3.09 -1.33 20.01
N THR A 158 -4.10 -0.71 20.64
CA THR A 158 -4.90 -1.38 21.68
C THR A 158 -5.67 -2.58 21.12
N ASP A 159 -6.19 -2.48 19.90
CA ASP A 159 -6.89 -3.60 19.23
C ASP A 159 -5.91 -4.74 18.94
N VAL A 160 -4.73 -4.40 18.40
CA VAL A 160 -3.72 -5.40 18.03
C VAL A 160 -3.14 -6.08 19.26
N LEU A 161 -2.97 -5.35 20.36
CA LEU A 161 -2.52 -5.91 21.63
C LEU A 161 -3.50 -6.98 22.15
N VAL A 162 -4.79 -6.70 22.12
CA VAL A 162 -5.85 -7.65 22.50
C VAL A 162 -5.81 -8.88 21.59
N VAL A 163 -5.78 -8.67 20.28
CA VAL A 163 -5.75 -9.76 19.29
C VAL A 163 -4.52 -10.63 19.44
N SER A 164 -3.35 -10.05 19.67
CA SER A 164 -2.11 -10.77 19.89
C SER A 164 -2.20 -11.69 21.12
N HIS A 165 -2.87 -11.23 22.17
CA HIS A 165 -3.05 -11.99 23.41
C HIS A 165 -4.15 -13.04 23.29
N GLU A 166 -5.32 -12.64 22.78
CA GLU A 166 -6.53 -13.48 22.74
C GLU A 166 -6.66 -14.33 21.48
N LYS A 167 -5.89 -14.02 20.43
CA LYS A 167 -5.90 -14.73 19.14
C LYS A 167 -7.26 -14.76 18.45
N THR A 168 -8.02 -13.69 18.60
CA THR A 168 -9.36 -13.54 17.98
C THR A 168 -9.31 -13.21 16.50
N ALA A 169 -8.15 -12.80 15.99
CA ALA A 169 -7.86 -12.60 14.57
C ALA A 169 -6.41 -13.01 14.30
N GLN A 170 -6.09 -13.12 13.03
CA GLN A 170 -4.71 -13.41 12.60
C GLN A 170 -4.01 -12.09 12.29
N ILE A 171 -2.75 -11.98 12.70
CA ILE A 171 -1.88 -10.85 12.33
C ILE A 171 -0.93 -11.35 11.26
N VAL A 172 -0.94 -10.72 10.09
CA VAL A 172 -0.08 -11.07 8.95
C VAL A 172 0.90 -9.92 8.71
N ASP A 173 2.17 -10.20 8.88
CA ASP A 173 3.27 -9.24 8.74
C ASP A 173 3.92 -9.39 7.36
N ALA A 174 3.92 -8.30 6.60
CA ALA A 174 4.41 -8.26 5.21
C ALA A 174 5.90 -7.95 5.08
N ARG A 175 6.62 -7.73 6.21
CA ARG A 175 8.06 -7.44 6.15
C ARG A 175 8.86 -8.63 5.63
N PRO A 176 10.09 -8.39 5.10
CA PRO A 176 10.99 -9.48 4.76
C PRO A 176 11.22 -10.43 5.93
N ALA A 177 11.40 -11.72 5.64
CA ALA A 177 11.53 -12.78 6.64
C ALA A 177 12.67 -12.53 7.63
N LEU A 178 13.81 -12.01 7.18
CA LEU A 178 14.95 -11.74 8.06
C LEU A 178 14.61 -10.71 9.15
N ARG A 179 13.82 -9.69 8.82
CA ARG A 179 13.38 -8.69 9.80
C ARG A 179 12.35 -9.28 10.77
N PHE A 180 11.40 -10.01 10.24
CA PHE A 180 10.39 -10.71 11.04
C PHE A 180 11.01 -11.68 12.05
N ASN A 181 12.01 -12.42 11.62
CA ASN A 181 12.68 -13.46 12.43
C ASN A 181 13.78 -12.93 13.35
N ALA A 182 13.93 -11.61 13.47
CA ALA A 182 14.95 -10.95 14.28
C ALA A 182 16.40 -11.24 13.80
N GLU A 183 16.58 -11.57 12.53
CA GLU A 183 17.87 -11.87 11.92
C GLU A 183 18.50 -10.66 11.21
N ALA A 184 17.76 -9.56 11.07
CA ALA A 184 18.24 -8.32 10.48
C ALA A 184 17.69 -7.11 11.25
N ASP A 185 18.45 -6.00 11.20
CA ASP A 185 18.01 -4.74 11.78
C ASP A 185 16.88 -4.11 10.97
N GLU A 186 16.05 -3.32 11.65
CA GLU A 186 15.07 -2.47 10.97
C GLU A 186 15.78 -1.28 10.31
N PRO A 187 15.31 -0.85 9.12
CA PRO A 187 15.93 0.30 8.45
C PRO A 187 15.71 1.63 9.18
N ARG A 188 14.67 1.72 10.02
CA ARG A 188 14.43 2.90 10.85
C ARG A 188 15.11 2.74 12.21
N PRO A 189 15.74 3.81 12.74
CA PRO A 189 16.42 3.73 14.02
C PRO A 189 15.43 3.56 15.19
N GLY A 190 15.92 2.98 16.29
CA GLY A 190 15.16 2.87 17.53
C GLY A 190 14.11 1.76 17.56
N LEU A 191 14.08 0.89 16.58
CA LEU A 191 13.15 -0.23 16.52
C LEU A 191 13.84 -1.53 16.92
N ARG A 192 13.13 -2.34 17.72
CA ARG A 192 13.58 -3.67 18.10
C ARG A 192 13.49 -4.63 16.93
N ARG A 193 14.26 -5.71 16.98
CA ARG A 193 14.15 -6.85 16.07
C ARG A 193 13.00 -7.76 16.50
N GLY A 194 12.40 -8.48 15.55
CA GLY A 194 11.37 -9.47 15.82
C GLY A 194 10.01 -9.07 15.28
N HIS A 195 8.96 -9.61 15.88
CA HIS A 195 7.59 -9.39 15.42
C HIS A 195 6.59 -9.41 16.58
N ILE A 196 5.36 -9.00 16.27
CA ILE A 196 4.24 -9.05 17.22
C ILE A 196 3.96 -10.51 17.57
N PRO A 197 3.85 -10.87 18.86
CA PRO A 197 3.57 -12.25 19.25
C PRO A 197 2.35 -12.85 18.56
N GLY A 198 2.52 -14.04 17.99
CA GLY A 198 1.47 -14.73 17.25
C GLY A 198 1.33 -14.33 15.80
N ALA A 199 2.04 -13.31 15.32
CA ALA A 199 1.99 -12.89 13.92
C ALA A 199 2.56 -13.96 12.99
N LEU A 200 2.01 -14.02 11.79
CA LEU A 200 2.46 -14.88 10.69
C LEU A 200 3.16 -14.01 9.66
N ASN A 201 4.19 -14.52 9.03
CA ASN A 201 4.97 -13.77 8.06
C ASN A 201 4.58 -14.15 6.63
N VAL A 202 4.14 -13.17 5.87
CA VAL A 202 3.95 -13.30 4.42
C VAL A 202 4.68 -12.10 3.79
N PRO A 203 5.97 -12.25 3.45
CA PRO A 203 6.74 -11.17 2.83
C PRO A 203 6.04 -10.67 1.57
N TRP A 204 5.87 -9.36 1.47
CA TRP A 204 5.12 -8.78 0.35
C TRP A 204 5.73 -9.12 -1.01
N GLY A 205 7.07 -9.20 -1.08
CA GLY A 205 7.76 -9.52 -2.32
C GLY A 205 7.49 -10.93 -2.84
N ASP A 206 7.12 -11.86 -1.96
CA ASP A 206 6.78 -13.22 -2.35
C ASP A 206 5.44 -13.31 -3.09
N LEU A 207 4.60 -12.28 -3.00
CA LEU A 207 3.30 -12.21 -3.63
C LEU A 207 3.36 -11.62 -5.04
N VAL A 208 4.50 -11.05 -5.44
CA VAL A 208 4.66 -10.24 -6.65
C VAL A 208 5.52 -10.96 -7.68
N PHE A 209 5.13 -10.82 -8.94
CA PHE A 209 5.91 -11.29 -10.09
C PHE A 209 5.76 -10.31 -11.25
N GLU A 210 6.87 -9.75 -11.71
CA GLU A 210 6.92 -8.84 -12.87
C GLU A 210 5.92 -7.68 -12.81
N GLY A 211 5.78 -7.06 -11.64
CA GLY A 211 4.91 -5.88 -11.46
C GLY A 211 3.43 -6.18 -11.34
N GLU A 212 3.07 -7.44 -11.16
CA GLU A 212 1.72 -7.90 -10.88
C GLU A 212 1.72 -8.84 -9.68
N LEU A 213 0.56 -9.22 -9.21
CA LEU A 213 0.44 -10.32 -8.26
C LEU A 213 0.65 -11.66 -8.97
N LYS A 214 1.16 -12.62 -8.24
CA LYS A 214 1.17 -14.02 -8.68
C LYS A 214 -0.24 -14.53 -8.93
N THR A 215 -0.38 -15.70 -9.51
CA THR A 215 -1.70 -16.30 -9.81
C THR A 215 -2.46 -16.59 -8.52
N THR A 216 -3.78 -16.70 -8.62
CA THR A 216 -4.63 -17.01 -7.45
C THR A 216 -4.23 -18.32 -6.77
N ASP A 217 -3.88 -19.35 -7.53
CA ASP A 217 -3.43 -20.63 -6.98
C ASP A 217 -2.08 -20.48 -6.25
N GLU A 218 -1.14 -19.73 -6.81
CA GLU A 218 0.14 -19.44 -6.17
C GLU A 218 -0.05 -18.63 -4.89
N LEU A 219 -0.92 -17.60 -4.91
CA LEU A 219 -1.23 -16.80 -3.74
C LEU A 219 -1.83 -17.66 -2.62
N ARG A 220 -2.82 -18.50 -2.92
CA ARG A 220 -3.41 -19.42 -1.93
C ARG A 220 -2.37 -20.34 -1.31
N ALA A 221 -1.48 -20.88 -2.14
CA ALA A 221 -0.41 -21.76 -1.66
C ALA A 221 0.55 -21.03 -0.72
N ILE A 222 0.88 -19.76 -1.01
CA ILE A 222 1.77 -18.95 -0.17
C ILE A 222 1.12 -18.72 1.20
N PHE A 223 -0.13 -18.24 1.24
CA PHE A 223 -0.83 -18.02 2.50
C PHE A 223 -0.99 -19.32 3.31
N SER A 224 -1.34 -20.41 2.66
CA SER A 224 -1.52 -21.71 3.30
C SER A 224 -0.21 -22.20 3.93
N ARG A 225 0.91 -22.11 3.23
CA ARG A 225 2.21 -22.52 3.74
C ARG A 225 2.65 -21.74 4.98
N GLN A 226 2.23 -20.50 5.07
CA GLN A 226 2.52 -19.65 6.23
C GLN A 226 1.51 -19.82 7.37
N GLY A 227 0.54 -20.71 7.21
CA GLY A 227 -0.46 -20.98 8.24
C GLY A 227 -1.60 -19.98 8.31
N VAL A 228 -1.78 -19.17 7.29
CA VAL A 228 -2.88 -18.20 7.24
C VAL A 228 -4.18 -18.90 6.83
N ASP A 229 -5.21 -18.77 7.67
CA ASP A 229 -6.55 -19.26 7.39
C ASP A 229 -7.36 -18.14 6.70
N LEU A 230 -7.70 -18.33 5.43
CA LEU A 230 -8.42 -17.35 4.63
C LEU A 230 -9.88 -17.14 5.06
N HIS A 231 -10.39 -17.97 5.95
CA HIS A 231 -11.78 -17.90 6.45
C HIS A 231 -11.90 -17.18 7.80
N ARG A 232 -10.80 -16.73 8.37
CA ARG A 232 -10.76 -16.00 9.64
C ARG A 232 -10.32 -14.55 9.44
N PRO A 233 -10.75 -13.62 10.32
CA PRO A 233 -10.33 -12.23 10.23
C PRO A 233 -8.81 -12.07 10.22
N ILE A 234 -8.32 -11.12 9.42
CA ILE A 234 -6.89 -10.84 9.26
C ILE A 234 -6.63 -9.36 9.53
N ILE A 235 -5.58 -9.10 10.30
CA ILE A 235 -4.99 -7.76 10.46
C ILE A 235 -3.65 -7.78 9.72
N ALA A 236 -3.52 -6.97 8.68
CA ALA A 236 -2.27 -6.82 7.96
C ALA A 236 -1.39 -5.76 8.62
N SER A 237 -0.10 -6.04 8.70
CA SER A 237 0.92 -5.15 9.26
C SER A 237 2.21 -5.24 8.46
N CYS A 238 3.09 -4.25 8.64
CA CYS A 238 4.44 -4.26 8.08
C CYS A 238 5.33 -3.28 8.88
N GLY A 239 6.29 -2.63 8.23
CA GLY A 239 7.14 -1.62 8.89
C GLY A 239 6.42 -0.32 9.21
N SER A 240 5.62 0.20 8.26
CA SER A 240 4.95 1.50 8.39
C SER A 240 3.55 1.55 7.76
N GLY A 241 2.96 0.40 7.44
CA GLY A 241 1.62 0.32 6.87
C GLY A 241 1.57 0.41 5.34
N VAL A 242 2.69 0.58 4.65
CA VAL A 242 2.73 0.69 3.18
C VAL A 242 2.64 -0.70 2.53
N THR A 243 3.59 -1.58 2.79
CA THR A 243 3.65 -2.90 2.14
C THR A 243 2.61 -3.89 2.66
N ALA A 244 2.03 -3.65 3.82
CA ALA A 244 0.86 -4.40 4.29
C ALA A 244 -0.29 -4.34 3.27
N CYS A 245 -0.38 -3.25 2.50
CA CYS A 245 -1.41 -3.10 1.47
C CYS A 245 -1.22 -4.05 0.28
N VAL A 246 -0.01 -4.55 0.05
CA VAL A 246 0.22 -5.62 -0.94
C VAL A 246 -0.47 -6.91 -0.49
N VAL A 247 -0.35 -7.25 0.79
CA VAL A 247 -1.05 -8.39 1.39
C VAL A 247 -2.57 -8.21 1.28
N ILE A 248 -3.07 -7.01 1.59
CA ILE A 248 -4.50 -6.70 1.50
C ILE A 248 -5.00 -6.86 0.05
N LEU A 249 -4.23 -6.37 -0.91
CA LEU A 249 -4.56 -6.50 -2.34
C LEU A 249 -4.61 -7.96 -2.78
N ALA A 250 -3.63 -8.76 -2.38
CA ALA A 250 -3.59 -10.19 -2.67
C ALA A 250 -4.79 -10.92 -2.08
N LEU A 251 -5.14 -10.62 -0.82
CA LEU A 251 -6.31 -11.20 -0.16
C LEU A 251 -7.61 -10.79 -0.84
N ALA A 252 -7.75 -9.52 -1.21
CA ALA A 252 -8.91 -9.02 -1.94
C ALA A 252 -9.06 -9.73 -3.28
N THR A 253 -7.96 -10.00 -3.99
CA THR A 253 -7.95 -10.76 -5.25
C THR A 253 -8.47 -12.18 -5.04
N LEU A 254 -8.24 -12.77 -3.87
CA LEU A 254 -8.77 -14.08 -3.50
C LEU A 254 -10.21 -14.04 -2.96
N GLY A 255 -10.84 -12.86 -2.92
CA GLY A 255 -12.18 -12.69 -2.39
C GLY A 255 -12.23 -12.61 -0.86
N VAL A 256 -11.09 -12.45 -0.19
CA VAL A 256 -10.99 -12.32 1.26
C VAL A 256 -11.05 -10.84 1.64
N ASN A 257 -12.18 -10.41 2.22
CA ASN A 257 -12.48 -9.01 2.50
C ASN A 257 -12.51 -8.64 3.99
N ASP A 258 -12.52 -9.63 4.87
CA ASP A 258 -12.42 -9.38 6.32
C ASP A 258 -10.94 -9.17 6.71
N VAL A 259 -10.39 -8.10 6.19
CA VAL A 259 -8.98 -7.69 6.35
C VAL A 259 -8.93 -6.24 6.78
N THR A 260 -8.18 -5.97 7.82
CA THR A 260 -7.95 -4.61 8.33
C THR A 260 -6.47 -4.31 8.37
N LEU A 261 -6.13 -3.04 8.49
CA LEU A 261 -4.74 -2.56 8.52
C LEU A 261 -4.38 -2.08 9.93
N TYR A 262 -3.25 -2.56 10.46
CA TYR A 262 -2.61 -1.92 11.61
C TYR A 262 -1.70 -0.81 11.09
N ASP A 263 -2.20 0.41 11.10
CA ASP A 263 -1.51 1.57 10.48
C ASP A 263 -0.24 1.98 11.24
N GLY A 264 -0.22 1.84 12.56
CA GLY A 264 0.99 2.10 13.37
C GLY A 264 2.13 1.14 13.05
N ALA A 265 1.82 -0.09 12.71
CA ALA A 265 2.74 -1.11 12.24
C ALA A 265 3.93 -1.36 13.22
N TRP A 266 5.01 -1.94 12.72
CA TRP A 266 6.20 -2.18 13.53
C TRP A 266 6.85 -0.89 14.03
N SER A 267 6.69 0.21 13.27
CA SER A 267 7.18 1.54 13.69
C SER A 267 6.61 1.99 15.03
N GLU A 268 5.40 1.55 15.37
CA GLU A 268 4.81 1.80 16.68
C GLU A 268 5.14 0.69 17.68
N TRP A 269 4.83 -0.56 17.33
CA TRP A 269 5.02 -1.70 18.23
C TRP A 269 6.48 -1.92 18.60
N GLY A 270 7.36 -1.91 17.62
CA GLY A 270 8.80 -2.15 17.80
C GLY A 270 9.53 -1.04 18.55
N ALA A 271 8.97 0.16 18.59
CA ALA A 271 9.54 1.30 19.32
C ALA A 271 9.24 1.28 20.82
N ARG A 272 8.28 0.46 21.26
CA ARG A 272 7.80 0.44 22.63
C ARG A 272 8.41 -0.73 23.41
N ASP A 273 9.23 -0.43 24.41
CA ASP A 273 9.89 -1.43 25.25
C ASP A 273 8.91 -2.15 26.19
N ASP A 274 7.72 -1.59 26.42
CA ASP A 274 6.69 -2.17 27.28
C ASP A 274 5.82 -3.21 26.56
N LEU A 275 6.03 -3.42 25.25
CA LEU A 275 5.28 -4.41 24.49
C LEU A 275 6.10 -5.68 24.25
N PRO A 276 5.43 -6.86 24.24
CA PRO A 276 6.12 -8.12 24.00
C PRO A 276 6.57 -8.27 22.55
N VAL A 277 7.62 -9.01 22.31
CA VAL A 277 8.21 -9.28 20.99
C VAL A 277 8.58 -10.75 20.87
N GLU A 278 8.35 -11.34 19.71
CA GLU A 278 8.85 -12.66 19.31
C GLU A 278 9.81 -12.50 18.12
N PRO A 279 10.80 -13.41 17.93
CA PRO A 279 11.21 -14.37 18.93
C PRO A 279 11.75 -13.67 20.18
N ALA A 280 11.45 -14.26 21.34
CA ALA A 280 11.98 -13.75 22.60
C ALA A 280 13.50 -13.89 22.62
N LYS A 281 14.22 -12.85 23.15
CA LYS A 281 15.65 -12.91 23.34
C LYS A 281 16.02 -13.89 24.45
#